data_528378cdc7fbc8f2ec843fe8fe2209ec
#
_entry.id   528378cdc7fbc8f2ec843fe8fe2209ec
#
_cell.length_a   1.000
_cell.length_b   1.000
_cell.length_c   1.000
_cell.angle_alpha   90.00
_cell.angle_beta   90.00
_cell.angle_gamma   90.00
#
_symmetry.space_group_name_H-M   'P 1'
#
loop_
_entity.id
_entity.type
_entity.pdbx_description
1 polymer ?
#
loop_
_entity_poly.entity_id
_entity_poly.type
_entity_poly.pdbx_seq_one_letter_code
_entity_poly.pdbx_strand_id
1 'polypeptide(L)'
;MKNNNENKKAKFLIFFLFISSIASFFSLFGQYYFTVISKIHEKSFFALNLTYFSYFTIQTNLIIGIFYIYSLIKLIFNKQNFSDYINNNNSLKSALLVYIIIVSLIYNIVLRKLWVTKGLLLIIDNFLHVINPLIYLLFWILFSNKTKLKFKYIFFWLIYPLAYLFIMLLYGLKTKIFPYFFLNFYKIGLLNTLIYIFFMILLFFVISFVLVLISKFKINKIK
;
A
#
# COMPACT_ATOMS: atom_id res chain seq x y z
N MET A 1 32.92 19.22 3.16
CA MET A 1 31.89 19.30 2.07
C MET A 1 30.95 18.07 2.01
N LYS A 2 31.44 16.82 2.10
CA LYS A 2 30.66 15.60 2.03
C LYS A 2 29.54 15.51 3.12
N ASN A 3 29.88 15.90 4.34
CA ASN A 3 28.97 15.88 5.49
C ASN A 3 27.79 16.86 5.37
N ASN A 4 28.01 18.02 4.74
CA ASN A 4 26.97 19.04 4.58
C ASN A 4 25.90 18.64 3.55
N ASN A 5 26.29 17.87 2.52
CA ASN A 5 25.38 17.37 1.49
C ASN A 5 24.50 16.19 2.01
N GLU A 6 25.06 15.30 2.83
CA GLU A 6 24.28 14.23 3.47
C GLU A 6 23.26 14.79 4.46
N ASN A 7 23.62 15.83 5.22
CA ASN A 7 22.69 16.49 6.14
C ASN A 7 21.53 17.17 5.41
N LYS A 8 21.76 17.80 4.25
CA LYS A 8 20.68 18.38 3.44
C LYS A 8 19.74 17.31 2.90
N LYS A 9 20.26 16.18 2.42
CA LYS A 9 19.46 15.05 1.95
C LYS A 9 18.66 14.40 3.07
N ALA A 10 19.23 14.27 4.26
CA ALA A 10 18.53 13.76 5.44
C ALA A 10 17.36 14.68 5.85
N LYS A 11 17.57 15.99 5.89
CA LYS A 11 16.51 16.98 6.18
C LYS A 11 15.38 16.91 5.15
N PHE A 12 15.70 16.79 3.87
CA PHE A 12 14.71 16.65 2.81
C PHE A 12 13.90 15.35 2.96
N LEU A 13 14.57 14.23 3.27
CA LEU A 13 13.89 12.96 3.54
C LEU A 13 12.97 13.06 4.76
N ILE A 14 13.40 13.68 5.85
CA ILE A 14 12.58 13.88 7.06
C ILE A 14 11.33 14.70 6.72
N PHE A 15 11.48 15.80 6.00
CA PHE A 15 10.35 16.62 5.55
C PHE A 15 9.39 15.83 4.65
N PHE A 16 9.92 15.07 3.69
CA PHE A 16 9.12 14.24 2.81
C PHE A 16 8.31 13.20 3.59
N LEU A 17 8.94 12.46 4.51
CA LEU A 17 8.28 11.46 5.34
C LEU A 17 7.20 12.07 6.24
N PHE A 18 7.45 13.25 6.78
CA PHE A 18 6.49 13.98 7.62
C PHE A 18 5.22 14.34 6.84
N ILE A 19 5.34 14.98 5.68
CA ILE A 19 4.19 15.32 4.83
C ILE A 19 3.48 14.06 4.34
N SER A 20 4.22 13.02 3.96
CA SER A 20 3.65 11.74 3.50
C SER A 20 2.87 11.02 4.59
N SER A 21 3.32 11.08 5.84
CA SER A 21 2.57 10.52 6.97
C SER A 21 1.27 11.27 7.21
N ILE A 22 1.28 12.61 7.14
CA ILE A 22 0.06 13.43 7.24
C ILE A 22 -0.94 13.04 6.14
N ALA A 23 -0.50 12.94 4.88
CA ALA A 23 -1.37 12.58 3.76
C ALA A 23 -2.00 11.18 3.95
N SER A 24 -1.21 10.20 4.41
CA SER A 24 -1.70 8.84 4.68
C SER A 24 -2.75 8.83 5.79
N PHE A 25 -2.47 9.48 6.93
CA PHE A 25 -3.42 9.48 8.05
C PHE A 25 -4.64 10.36 7.80
N PHE A 26 -4.50 11.46 7.07
CA PHE A 26 -5.65 12.26 6.63
C PHE A 26 -6.67 11.41 5.87
N SER A 27 -6.20 10.64 4.89
CA SER A 27 -7.09 9.78 4.10
C SER A 27 -7.68 8.62 4.91
N LEU A 28 -6.90 8.02 5.80
CA LEU A 28 -7.36 6.94 6.67
C LEU A 28 -8.43 7.42 7.67
N PHE A 29 -8.19 8.51 8.37
CA PHE A 29 -9.16 9.09 9.31
C PHE A 29 -10.40 9.61 8.60
N GLY A 30 -10.23 10.24 7.43
CA GLY A 30 -11.35 10.67 6.62
C GLY A 30 -12.23 9.50 6.18
N GLN A 31 -11.62 8.42 5.66
CA GLN A 31 -12.35 7.21 5.27
C GLN A 31 -12.99 6.52 6.49
N TYR A 32 -12.33 6.52 7.64
CA TYR A 32 -12.88 6.01 8.89
C TYR A 32 -14.13 6.78 9.31
N TYR A 33 -14.10 8.10 9.23
CA TYR A 33 -15.26 8.92 9.51
C TYR A 33 -16.46 8.52 8.64
N PHE A 34 -16.30 8.41 7.32
CA PHE A 34 -17.38 8.07 6.40
C PHE A 34 -17.82 6.60 6.49
N THR A 35 -16.94 5.69 6.88
CA THR A 35 -17.28 4.26 6.94
C THR A 35 -17.82 3.84 8.29
N VAL A 36 -17.32 4.43 9.38
CA VAL A 36 -17.63 4.01 10.75
C VAL A 36 -18.45 5.07 11.48
N ILE A 37 -17.90 6.27 11.66
CA ILE A 37 -18.51 7.27 12.55
C ILE A 37 -19.86 7.75 12.01
N SER A 38 -19.97 8.07 10.72
CA SER A 38 -21.23 8.56 10.13
C SER A 38 -22.36 7.51 10.10
N LYS A 39 -22.01 6.23 10.29
CA LYS A 39 -22.95 5.09 10.21
C LYS A 39 -23.15 4.38 11.54
N ILE A 40 -22.65 4.93 12.63
CA ILE A 40 -22.69 4.29 13.95
C ILE A 40 -24.13 4.03 14.47
N HIS A 41 -25.09 4.84 14.02
CA HIS A 41 -26.51 4.66 14.36
C HIS A 41 -27.23 3.60 13.49
N GLU A 42 -26.62 3.21 12.35
CA GLU A 42 -27.22 2.26 11.41
C GLU A 42 -26.80 0.80 11.69
N LYS A 43 -25.58 0.62 12.21
CA LYS A 43 -24.96 -0.70 12.40
C LYS A 43 -24.11 -0.74 13.67
N SER A 44 -23.87 -1.96 14.16
CA SER A 44 -22.94 -2.19 15.27
C SER A 44 -21.56 -1.59 14.98
N PHE A 45 -21.00 -0.85 15.95
CA PHE A 45 -19.65 -0.31 15.89
C PHE A 45 -18.59 -1.36 15.53
N PHE A 46 -18.72 -2.55 16.11
CA PHE A 46 -17.82 -3.66 15.80
C PHE A 46 -17.91 -4.10 14.33
N ALA A 47 -19.13 -4.23 13.78
CA ALA A 47 -19.32 -4.61 12.38
C ALA A 47 -18.80 -3.55 11.40
N LEU A 48 -18.95 -2.26 11.72
CA LEU A 48 -18.42 -1.16 10.92
C LEU A 48 -16.88 -1.16 10.90
N ASN A 49 -16.23 -1.39 12.06
CA ASN A 49 -14.78 -1.52 12.13
C ASN A 49 -14.27 -2.74 11.35
N LEU A 50 -14.92 -3.90 11.48
CA LEU A 50 -14.58 -5.07 10.68
C LEU A 50 -14.68 -4.76 9.17
N THR A 51 -15.73 -4.06 8.75
CA THR A 51 -15.89 -3.62 7.37
C THR A 51 -14.76 -2.69 6.95
N TYR A 52 -14.42 -1.67 7.74
CA TYR A 52 -13.34 -0.73 7.43
C TYR A 52 -11.99 -1.45 7.27
N PHE A 53 -11.61 -2.27 8.24
CA PHE A 53 -10.34 -2.99 8.20
C PHE A 53 -10.30 -4.19 7.25
N SER A 54 -11.46 -4.61 6.69
CA SER A 54 -11.49 -5.67 5.68
C SER A 54 -10.95 -5.24 4.32
N TYR A 55 -10.86 -3.93 4.04
CA TYR A 55 -10.34 -3.45 2.76
C TYR A 55 -8.81 -3.50 2.70
N PHE A 56 -8.26 -4.15 1.66
CA PHE A 56 -6.83 -4.19 1.39
C PHE A 56 -6.21 -2.80 1.23
N THR A 57 -6.98 -1.86 0.65
CA THR A 57 -6.61 -0.44 0.54
C THR A 57 -6.32 0.19 1.89
N ILE A 58 -7.19 -0.02 2.86
CA ILE A 58 -7.05 0.54 4.22
C ILE A 58 -5.83 -0.06 4.91
N GLN A 59 -5.69 -1.38 4.88
CA GLN A 59 -4.55 -2.07 5.48
C GLN A 59 -3.23 -1.61 4.85
N THR A 60 -3.16 -1.51 3.52
CA THR A 60 -1.94 -1.09 2.82
C THR A 60 -1.56 0.36 3.14
N ASN A 61 -2.52 1.30 3.09
CA ASN A 61 -2.27 2.70 3.45
C ASN A 61 -1.86 2.84 4.92
N LEU A 62 -2.45 2.05 5.83
CA LEU A 62 -2.10 2.04 7.25
C LEU A 62 -0.65 1.54 7.46
N ILE A 63 -0.27 0.44 6.85
CA ILE A 63 1.10 -0.09 6.92
C ILE A 63 2.10 0.92 6.39
N ILE A 64 1.78 1.61 5.29
CA ILE A 64 2.63 2.68 4.73
C ILE A 64 2.72 3.89 5.67
N GLY A 65 1.60 4.32 6.25
CA GLY A 65 1.59 5.41 7.23
C GLY A 65 2.46 5.09 8.46
N ILE A 66 2.33 3.88 9.00
CA ILE A 66 3.17 3.38 10.09
C ILE A 66 4.65 3.31 9.66
N PHE A 67 4.93 2.85 8.44
CA PHE A 67 6.29 2.81 7.90
C PHE A 67 6.91 4.20 7.82
N TYR A 68 6.18 5.24 7.42
CA TYR A 68 6.67 6.60 7.40
C TYR A 68 7.00 7.12 8.81
N ILE A 69 6.11 6.90 9.80
CA ILE A 69 6.36 7.28 11.19
C ILE A 69 7.58 6.53 11.76
N TYR A 70 7.66 5.22 11.56
CA TYR A 70 8.82 4.43 11.99
C TYR A 70 10.13 4.95 11.38
N SER A 71 10.10 5.34 10.10
CA SER A 71 11.24 5.90 9.41
C SER A 71 11.66 7.26 9.98
N LEU A 72 10.68 8.12 10.32
CA LEU A 72 10.91 9.40 11.00
C LEU A 72 11.57 9.20 12.36
N ILE A 73 11.03 8.30 13.18
CA ILE A 73 11.58 7.99 14.51
C ILE A 73 13.04 7.55 14.39
N LYS A 74 13.35 6.66 13.44
CA LYS A 74 14.74 6.22 13.21
C LYS A 74 15.69 7.34 12.81
N LEU A 75 15.24 8.23 11.93
CA LEU A 75 16.10 9.33 11.44
C LEU A 75 16.30 10.41 12.50
N ILE A 76 15.26 10.74 13.28
CA ILE A 76 15.30 11.84 14.24
C ILE A 76 15.95 11.39 15.55
N PHE A 77 15.45 10.30 16.15
CA PHE A 77 15.84 9.86 17.51
C PHE A 77 17.03 8.90 17.50
N ASN A 78 17.10 7.95 16.57
CA ASN A 78 18.20 7.01 16.50
C ASN A 78 19.38 7.54 15.66
N LYS A 79 19.30 8.78 15.17
CA LYS A 79 20.34 9.45 14.36
C LYS A 79 20.87 8.58 13.22
N GLN A 80 19.98 7.80 12.59
CA GLN A 80 20.35 6.97 11.45
C GLN A 80 20.84 7.84 10.29
N ASN A 81 22.02 7.56 9.77
CA ASN A 81 22.58 8.29 8.63
C ASN A 81 21.72 8.09 7.37
N PHE A 82 21.68 9.09 6.50
CA PHE A 82 20.93 9.03 5.24
C PHE A 82 21.37 7.86 4.35
N SER A 83 22.68 7.63 4.24
CA SER A 83 23.23 6.51 3.47
C SER A 83 22.76 5.15 3.98
N ASP A 84 22.77 4.94 5.30
CA ASP A 84 22.29 3.69 5.92
C ASP A 84 20.79 3.51 5.72
N TYR A 85 20.00 4.58 5.84
CA TYR A 85 18.56 4.54 5.58
C TYR A 85 18.25 4.09 4.14
N ILE A 86 18.94 4.63 3.13
CA ILE A 86 18.74 4.25 1.72
C ILE A 86 19.10 2.78 1.49
N ASN A 87 20.16 2.29 2.14
CA ASN A 87 20.66 0.95 1.94
C ASN A 87 19.91 -0.14 2.72
N ASN A 88 19.11 0.25 3.71
CA ASN A 88 18.38 -0.69 4.57
C ASN A 88 16.94 -0.91 4.11
N ASN A 89 16.42 -2.09 4.43
CA ASN A 89 15.00 -2.48 4.24
C ASN A 89 14.47 -2.35 2.80
N ASN A 90 15.35 -2.45 1.78
CA ASN A 90 14.92 -2.26 0.38
C ASN A 90 13.90 -3.28 -0.09
N SER A 91 13.93 -4.50 0.43
CA SER A 91 12.90 -5.51 0.15
C SER A 91 11.54 -5.08 0.69
N LEU A 92 11.46 -4.60 1.95
CA LEU A 92 10.21 -4.10 2.53
C LEU A 92 9.69 -2.87 1.79
N LYS A 93 10.55 -1.88 1.49
CA LYS A 93 10.17 -0.70 0.71
C LYS A 93 9.57 -1.08 -0.65
N SER A 94 10.13 -2.10 -1.30
CA SER A 94 9.64 -2.58 -2.59
C SER A 94 8.35 -3.39 -2.48
N ALA A 95 8.19 -4.20 -1.42
CA ALA A 95 6.93 -4.89 -1.14
C ALA A 95 5.77 -3.91 -0.98
N LEU A 96 5.96 -2.87 -0.15
CA LEU A 96 4.94 -1.84 0.06
C LEU A 96 4.61 -1.07 -1.23
N LEU A 97 5.61 -0.87 -2.12
CA LEU A 97 5.35 -0.29 -3.44
C LEU A 97 4.48 -1.20 -4.30
N VAL A 98 4.75 -2.51 -4.33
CA VAL A 98 3.90 -3.47 -5.05
C VAL A 98 2.46 -3.37 -4.56
N TYR A 99 2.25 -3.40 -3.25
CA TYR A 99 0.93 -3.40 -2.65
C TYR A 99 0.14 -2.13 -3.01
N ILE A 100 0.76 -0.96 -2.88
CA ILE A 100 0.07 0.30 -3.13
C ILE A 100 -0.16 0.56 -4.64
N ILE A 101 0.73 0.09 -5.52
CA ILE A 101 0.51 0.13 -6.97
C ILE A 101 -0.72 -0.71 -7.33
N ILE A 102 -0.86 -1.91 -6.76
CA ILE A 102 -2.01 -2.78 -7.01
C ILE A 102 -3.30 -2.16 -6.50
N VAL A 103 -3.29 -1.56 -5.30
CA VAL A 103 -4.42 -0.76 -4.80
C VAL A 103 -4.83 0.29 -5.82
N SER A 104 -3.86 1.06 -6.33
CA SER A 104 -4.13 2.10 -7.32
C SER A 104 -4.68 1.55 -8.64
N LEU A 105 -4.06 0.52 -9.20
CA LEU A 105 -4.47 -0.07 -10.48
C LEU A 105 -5.87 -0.68 -10.41
N ILE A 106 -6.13 -1.53 -9.42
CA ILE A 106 -7.43 -2.21 -9.27
C ILE A 106 -8.53 -1.18 -9.03
N TYR A 107 -8.29 -0.18 -8.18
CA TYR A 107 -9.27 0.85 -7.96
C TYR A 107 -9.57 1.63 -9.24
N ASN A 108 -8.57 2.23 -9.88
CA ASN A 108 -8.79 3.12 -11.01
C ASN A 108 -9.30 2.41 -12.27
N ILE A 109 -8.94 1.14 -12.50
CA ILE A 109 -9.36 0.37 -13.68
C ILE A 109 -10.71 -0.31 -13.45
N VAL A 110 -10.93 -0.90 -12.26
CA VAL A 110 -12.07 -1.79 -12.00
C VAL A 110 -13.11 -1.15 -11.10
N LEU A 111 -12.70 -0.60 -9.93
CA LEU A 111 -13.64 -0.22 -8.87
C LEU A 111 -14.19 1.19 -9.01
N ARG A 112 -13.45 2.12 -9.59
CA ARG A 112 -13.83 3.54 -9.68
C ARG A 112 -15.16 3.77 -10.39
N LYS A 113 -15.49 2.94 -11.38
CA LYS A 113 -16.77 3.01 -12.10
C LYS A 113 -17.94 2.48 -11.27
N LEU A 114 -17.67 1.61 -10.29
CA LEU A 114 -18.67 0.99 -9.42
C LEU A 114 -18.95 1.83 -8.17
N TRP A 115 -17.99 2.65 -7.75
CA TRP A 115 -18.08 3.49 -6.54
C TRP A 115 -17.96 4.97 -6.89
N VAL A 116 -19.10 5.57 -7.19
CA VAL A 116 -19.15 7.02 -7.48
C VAL A 116 -19.21 7.80 -6.17
N THR A 117 -18.08 8.36 -5.78
CA THR A 117 -17.96 9.24 -4.60
C THR A 117 -18.12 10.71 -4.99
N LYS A 118 -18.57 11.56 -4.06
CA LYS A 118 -18.76 13.02 -4.26
C LYS A 118 -18.27 13.81 -3.06
N GLY A 119 -18.00 15.11 -3.27
CA GLY A 119 -17.60 16.02 -2.21
C GLY A 119 -16.31 15.62 -1.51
N LEU A 120 -16.27 15.73 -0.18
CA LEU A 120 -15.09 15.42 0.61
C LEU A 120 -14.68 13.93 0.50
N LEU A 121 -15.68 13.03 0.38
CA LEU A 121 -15.40 11.60 0.21
C LEU A 121 -14.62 11.33 -1.09
N LEU A 122 -14.87 12.06 -2.17
CA LEU A 122 -14.10 11.97 -3.42
C LEU A 122 -12.64 12.40 -3.22
N ILE A 123 -12.40 13.43 -2.42
CA ILE A 123 -11.04 13.88 -2.09
C ILE A 123 -10.28 12.78 -1.33
N ILE A 124 -10.90 12.24 -0.28
CA ILE A 124 -10.33 11.16 0.54
C ILE A 124 -10.04 9.92 -0.30
N ASP A 125 -10.97 9.55 -1.16
CA ASP A 125 -10.86 8.42 -2.06
C ASP A 125 -9.70 8.58 -3.06
N ASN A 126 -9.52 9.78 -3.63
CA ASN A 126 -8.37 10.10 -4.46
C ASN A 126 -7.04 10.05 -3.67
N PHE A 127 -7.03 10.47 -2.41
CA PHE A 127 -5.84 10.30 -1.57
C PHE A 127 -5.47 8.83 -1.41
N LEU A 128 -6.43 7.96 -1.08
CA LEU A 128 -6.18 6.53 -0.86
C LEU A 128 -5.69 5.79 -2.12
N HIS A 129 -6.22 6.16 -3.30
CA HIS A 129 -6.07 5.37 -4.52
C HIS A 129 -5.21 6.02 -5.61
N VAL A 130 -4.88 7.32 -5.49
CA VAL A 130 -4.06 8.05 -6.48
C VAL A 130 -2.91 8.77 -5.80
N ILE A 131 -3.18 9.65 -4.83
CA ILE A 131 -2.17 10.55 -4.27
C ILE A 131 -1.15 9.78 -3.42
N ASN A 132 -1.59 8.97 -2.44
CA ASN A 132 -0.69 8.17 -1.61
C ASN A 132 0.12 7.15 -2.43
N PRO A 133 -0.45 6.41 -3.42
CA PRO A 133 0.33 5.60 -4.35
C PRO A 133 1.44 6.37 -5.08
N LEU A 134 1.14 7.57 -5.59
CA LEU A 134 2.13 8.42 -6.27
C LEU A 134 3.21 8.92 -5.31
N ILE A 135 2.83 9.36 -4.12
CA ILE A 135 3.77 9.77 -3.06
C ILE A 135 4.71 8.60 -2.71
N TYR A 136 4.16 7.38 -2.55
CA TYR A 136 4.99 6.22 -2.22
C TYR A 136 5.90 5.80 -3.37
N LEU A 137 5.44 5.89 -4.62
CA LEU A 137 6.28 5.66 -5.80
C LEU A 137 7.45 6.65 -5.84
N LEU A 138 7.19 7.95 -5.63
CA LEU A 138 8.24 8.97 -5.54
C LEU A 138 9.21 8.68 -4.39
N PHE A 139 8.69 8.33 -3.20
CA PHE A 139 9.52 7.90 -2.08
C PHE A 139 10.47 6.75 -2.47
N TRP A 140 9.95 5.71 -3.11
CA TRP A 140 10.75 4.56 -3.52
C TRP A 140 11.80 4.93 -4.57
N ILE A 141 11.45 5.80 -5.53
CA ILE A 141 12.39 6.29 -6.56
C ILE A 141 13.53 7.05 -5.91
N LEU A 142 13.25 7.93 -4.97
CA LEU A 142 14.23 8.85 -4.39
C LEU A 142 15.05 8.20 -3.25
N PHE A 143 14.43 7.35 -2.42
CA PHE A 143 14.97 6.94 -1.13
C PHE A 143 15.13 5.42 -0.95
N SER A 144 15.21 4.65 -2.05
CA SER A 144 15.47 3.22 -2.01
C SER A 144 16.68 2.83 -2.86
N ASN A 145 17.55 1.99 -2.31
CA ASN A 145 18.62 1.38 -3.08
C ASN A 145 18.11 0.13 -3.81
N LYS A 146 17.95 0.24 -5.11
CA LYS A 146 17.34 -0.80 -5.96
C LYS A 146 18.29 -1.95 -6.25
N THR A 147 19.60 -1.76 -6.11
CA THR A 147 20.62 -2.74 -6.52
C THR A 147 20.64 -4.04 -5.71
N LYS A 148 19.97 -4.05 -4.56
CA LYS A 148 19.93 -5.21 -3.64
C LYS A 148 18.72 -6.11 -3.80
N LEU A 149 17.83 -5.86 -4.76
CA LEU A 149 16.63 -6.69 -4.95
C LEU A 149 16.98 -8.03 -5.62
N LYS A 150 16.43 -9.11 -5.07
CA LYS A 150 16.61 -10.48 -5.55
C LYS A 150 15.27 -11.08 -5.96
N PHE A 151 15.26 -11.96 -6.95
CA PHE A 151 14.02 -12.64 -7.41
C PHE A 151 13.31 -13.40 -6.29
N LYS A 152 14.04 -13.99 -5.34
CA LYS A 152 13.45 -14.69 -4.20
C LYS A 152 12.52 -13.80 -3.36
N TYR A 153 12.71 -12.49 -3.37
CA TYR A 153 11.84 -11.56 -2.61
C TYR A 153 10.41 -11.51 -3.15
N ILE A 154 10.18 -11.83 -4.43
CA ILE A 154 8.84 -11.88 -5.03
C ILE A 154 7.93 -12.82 -4.22
N PHE A 155 8.42 -14.01 -3.86
CA PHE A 155 7.66 -14.98 -3.07
C PHE A 155 7.34 -14.47 -1.66
N PHE A 156 8.28 -13.78 -1.00
CA PHE A 156 8.03 -13.16 0.29
C PHE A 156 7.02 -12.02 0.22
N TRP A 157 7.02 -11.24 -0.87
CA TRP A 157 6.05 -10.16 -1.08
C TRP A 157 4.63 -10.69 -1.34
N LEU A 158 4.48 -11.91 -1.83
CA LEU A 158 3.18 -12.55 -2.02
C LEU A 158 2.55 -13.06 -0.71
N ILE A 159 3.33 -13.27 0.35
CA ILE A 159 2.81 -13.84 1.62
C ILE A 159 1.66 -12.98 2.17
N TYR A 160 1.84 -11.67 2.28
CA TYR A 160 0.83 -10.78 2.85
C TYR A 160 -0.48 -10.75 2.02
N PRO A 161 -0.48 -10.52 0.69
CA PRO A 161 -1.73 -10.56 -0.07
C PRO A 161 -2.39 -11.95 -0.12
N LEU A 162 -1.62 -13.04 -0.07
CA LEU A 162 -2.20 -14.40 0.02
C LEU A 162 -2.83 -14.65 1.40
N ALA A 163 -2.19 -14.23 2.48
CA ALA A 163 -2.77 -14.29 3.82
C ALA A 163 -4.04 -13.44 3.91
N TYR A 164 -4.02 -12.22 3.37
CA TYR A 164 -5.20 -11.36 3.27
C TYR A 164 -6.35 -12.05 2.53
N LEU A 165 -6.06 -12.60 1.34
CA LEU A 165 -7.05 -13.32 0.54
C LEU A 165 -7.67 -14.48 1.31
N PHE A 166 -6.85 -15.30 1.94
CA PHE A 166 -7.30 -16.46 2.75
C PHE A 166 -8.22 -16.01 3.89
N ILE A 167 -7.81 -14.99 4.65
CA ILE A 167 -8.63 -14.45 5.75
C ILE A 167 -9.95 -13.89 5.25
N MET A 168 -9.97 -13.15 4.12
CA MET A 168 -11.19 -12.57 3.58
C MET A 168 -12.14 -13.62 3.00
N LEU A 169 -11.64 -14.70 2.44
CA LEU A 169 -12.47 -15.83 2.00
C LEU A 169 -13.10 -16.54 3.21
N LEU A 170 -12.35 -16.80 4.28
CA LEU A 170 -12.90 -17.37 5.52
C LEU A 170 -13.92 -16.45 6.17
N TYR A 171 -13.66 -15.15 6.20
CA TYR A 171 -14.59 -14.14 6.70
C TYR A 171 -15.89 -14.16 5.89
N GLY A 172 -15.78 -14.17 4.55
CA GLY A 172 -16.92 -14.23 3.65
C GLY A 172 -17.72 -15.53 3.75
N LEU A 173 -17.07 -16.68 4.00
CA LEU A 173 -17.75 -17.94 4.26
C LEU A 173 -18.65 -17.88 5.51
N LYS A 174 -18.15 -17.25 6.59
CA LYS A 174 -18.90 -17.12 7.86
C LYS A 174 -19.99 -16.07 7.82
N THR A 175 -19.72 -14.91 7.20
CA THR A 175 -20.59 -13.72 7.30
C THR A 175 -21.40 -13.41 6.06
N LYS A 176 -21.10 -14.04 4.93
CA LYS A 176 -21.63 -13.72 3.59
C LYS A 176 -21.26 -12.30 3.12
N ILE A 177 -20.36 -11.60 3.84
CA ILE A 177 -19.90 -10.24 3.54
C ILE A 177 -18.49 -10.31 2.96
N PHE A 178 -18.27 -9.67 1.82
CA PHE A 178 -16.98 -9.60 1.14
C PHE A 178 -16.60 -8.15 0.88
N PRO A 179 -15.31 -7.76 1.09
CA PRO A 179 -14.86 -6.38 0.84
C PRO A 179 -14.92 -5.99 -0.63
N TYR A 180 -14.76 -6.97 -1.53
CA TYR A 180 -14.79 -6.76 -2.97
C TYR A 180 -15.75 -7.71 -3.67
N PHE A 181 -16.45 -7.23 -4.70
CA PHE A 181 -17.42 -8.04 -5.45
C PHE A 181 -16.82 -9.30 -6.08
N PHE A 182 -15.56 -9.19 -6.53
CA PHE A 182 -14.87 -10.30 -7.20
C PHE A 182 -14.43 -11.43 -6.25
N LEU A 183 -14.52 -11.23 -4.93
CA LEU A 183 -14.33 -12.29 -3.94
C LEU A 183 -15.66 -12.97 -3.55
N ASN A 184 -16.80 -12.40 -3.95
CA ASN A 184 -18.11 -12.88 -3.54
C ASN A 184 -18.62 -14.01 -4.45
N PHE A 185 -18.13 -15.23 -4.19
CA PHE A 185 -18.52 -16.41 -4.95
C PHE A 185 -20.01 -16.80 -4.85
N TYR A 186 -20.74 -16.28 -3.86
CA TYR A 186 -22.20 -16.43 -3.80
C TYR A 186 -22.91 -15.59 -4.85
N LYS A 187 -22.32 -14.45 -5.27
CA LYS A 187 -22.93 -13.55 -6.27
C LYS A 187 -22.46 -13.84 -7.68
N ILE A 188 -21.18 -14.11 -7.88
CA ILE A 188 -20.60 -14.26 -9.22
C ILE A 188 -20.24 -15.70 -9.59
N GLY A 189 -20.45 -16.65 -8.66
CA GLY A 189 -20.09 -18.07 -8.83
C GLY A 189 -18.60 -18.34 -8.52
N LEU A 190 -18.32 -19.58 -8.14
CA LEU A 190 -16.98 -20.00 -7.70
C LEU A 190 -15.95 -19.88 -8.85
N LEU A 191 -16.32 -20.30 -10.07
CA LEU A 191 -15.41 -20.26 -11.22
C LEU A 191 -14.94 -18.83 -11.51
N ASN A 192 -15.85 -17.87 -11.59
CA ASN A 192 -15.49 -16.47 -11.84
C ASN A 192 -14.62 -15.91 -10.71
N THR A 193 -14.91 -16.23 -9.46
CA THR A 193 -14.06 -15.83 -8.31
C THR A 193 -12.66 -16.39 -8.44
N LEU A 194 -12.49 -17.67 -8.78
CA LEU A 194 -11.17 -18.27 -8.99
C LEU A 194 -10.40 -17.62 -10.14
N ILE A 195 -11.09 -17.26 -11.23
CA ILE A 195 -10.49 -16.51 -12.34
C ILE A 195 -9.99 -15.14 -11.88
N TYR A 196 -10.78 -14.37 -11.13
CA TYR A 196 -10.33 -13.09 -10.58
C TYR A 196 -9.14 -13.25 -9.62
N ILE A 197 -9.17 -14.24 -8.74
CA ILE A 197 -8.06 -14.54 -7.82
C ILE A 197 -6.78 -14.86 -8.61
N PHE A 198 -6.88 -15.70 -9.64
CA PHE A 198 -5.75 -16.04 -10.51
C PHE A 198 -5.13 -14.79 -11.15
N PHE A 199 -5.96 -13.92 -11.76
CA PHE A 199 -5.46 -12.67 -12.36
C PHE A 199 -4.88 -11.70 -11.33
N MET A 200 -5.43 -11.65 -10.12
CA MET A 200 -4.86 -10.85 -9.03
C MET A 200 -3.47 -11.33 -8.62
N ILE A 201 -3.30 -12.65 -8.41
CA ILE A 201 -1.99 -13.24 -8.07
C ILE A 201 -0.99 -12.99 -9.20
N LEU A 202 -1.42 -13.17 -10.46
CA LEU A 202 -0.59 -12.90 -11.64
C LEU A 202 -0.16 -11.43 -11.68
N LEU A 203 -1.05 -10.49 -11.40
CA LEU A 203 -0.75 -9.06 -11.37
C LEU A 203 0.29 -8.74 -10.28
N PHE A 204 0.14 -9.29 -9.07
CA PHE A 204 1.13 -9.15 -8.00
C PHE A 204 2.50 -9.69 -8.45
N PHE A 205 2.52 -10.86 -9.09
CA PHE A 205 3.75 -11.47 -9.58
C PHE A 205 4.41 -10.60 -10.65
N VAL A 206 3.65 -10.16 -11.66
CA VAL A 206 4.16 -9.34 -12.78
C VAL A 206 4.74 -8.02 -12.28
N ILE A 207 4.04 -7.28 -11.42
CA ILE A 207 4.54 -6.01 -10.89
C ILE A 207 5.80 -6.24 -10.05
N SER A 208 5.81 -7.27 -9.20
CA SER A 208 6.99 -7.64 -8.42
C SER A 208 8.18 -7.99 -9.31
N PHE A 209 7.95 -8.76 -10.35
CA PHE A 209 8.97 -9.17 -11.33
C PHE A 209 9.55 -7.96 -12.07
N VAL A 210 8.70 -7.06 -12.55
CA VAL A 210 9.10 -5.81 -13.21
C VAL A 210 9.96 -4.96 -12.28
N LEU A 211 9.61 -4.79 -11.01
CA LEU A 211 10.41 -4.03 -10.05
C LEU A 211 11.80 -4.65 -9.83
N VAL A 212 11.89 -5.98 -9.74
CA VAL A 212 13.19 -6.66 -9.61
C VAL A 212 14.01 -6.51 -10.89
N LEU A 213 13.38 -6.58 -12.08
CA LEU A 213 14.07 -6.33 -13.36
C LEU A 213 14.63 -4.91 -13.45
N ILE A 214 13.82 -3.89 -13.16
CA ILE A 214 14.25 -2.48 -13.15
C ILE A 214 15.46 -2.28 -12.23
N SER A 215 15.52 -2.99 -11.12
CA SER A 215 16.64 -2.93 -10.20
C SER A 215 17.95 -3.43 -10.83
N LYS A 216 17.89 -4.40 -11.72
CA LYS A 216 19.06 -4.99 -12.38
C LYS A 216 19.56 -4.17 -13.56
N PHE A 217 18.66 -3.57 -14.34
CA PHE A 217 19.05 -2.74 -15.50
C PHE A 217 19.85 -1.50 -15.12
N LYS A 218 19.64 -0.92 -13.93
CA LYS A 218 20.43 0.23 -13.46
C LYS A 218 21.87 -0.13 -13.06
N ILE A 219 22.15 -1.37 -12.70
CA ILE A 219 23.51 -1.81 -12.31
C ILE A 219 24.45 -1.80 -13.53
N ASN A 220 23.95 -2.15 -14.70
CA ASN A 220 24.75 -2.26 -15.92
C ASN A 220 25.11 -0.90 -16.57
N LYS A 221 24.49 0.21 -16.11
CA LYS A 221 24.82 1.58 -16.61
C LYS A 221 25.82 2.36 -15.73
N ILE A 222 26.27 1.76 -14.62
CA ILE A 222 27.19 2.40 -13.64
C ILE A 222 28.56 1.68 -13.61
N LYS A 223 28.75 0.67 -14.45
CA LYS A 223 30.07 0.10 -14.76
C LYS A 223 30.60 0.73 -16.05
#